data_b1a903076c3a3488b7f55d3b8e8e76b1
#
_entry.id   b1a903076c3a3488b7f55d3b8e8e76b1
#
_cell.length_a   1.000
_cell.length_b   1.000
_cell.length_c   1.000
_cell.angle_alpha   90.00
_cell.angle_beta   90.00
_cell.angle_gamma   90.00
#
_symmetry.space_group_name_H-M   'P 1'
#
loop_
_entity.id
_entity.type
_entity.pdbx_description
1 polymer ?
#
loop_
_entity_poly.entity_id
_entity_poly.type
_entity_poly.pdbx_seq_one_letter_code
_entity_poly.pdbx_strand_id
1 'polypeptide(L)'
;MAKADPAAKPALLVTSSALPLEPIPQLFALSLVKAAQRNLVQSLNMTYAPEGVHVGVINVAGIVSPDEPERNPANIAAKTWEWFETGKEFEVVI
;
A
#
# COMPACT_ATOMS: atom_id res chain seq x y z
N MET A 1 6.96 -1.34 -17.02
CA MET A 1 6.27 -2.32 -16.16
C MET A 1 5.19 -3.08 -16.92
N ALA A 2 4.42 -2.42 -17.78
CA ALA A 2 3.30 -3.06 -18.48
C ALA A 2 3.70 -4.30 -19.31
N LYS A 3 4.94 -4.39 -19.74
CA LYS A 3 5.46 -5.50 -20.53
C LYS A 3 6.40 -6.41 -19.74
N ALA A 4 6.33 -6.36 -18.42
CA ALA A 4 7.17 -7.20 -17.59
C ALA A 4 6.79 -8.67 -17.76
N ASP A 5 7.77 -9.54 -17.62
CA ASP A 5 7.58 -10.98 -17.63
C ASP A 5 6.68 -11.38 -16.45
N PRO A 6 5.54 -12.06 -16.66
CA PRO A 6 4.69 -12.52 -15.58
C PRO A 6 5.42 -13.37 -14.53
N ALA A 7 6.43 -14.13 -14.93
CA ALA A 7 7.23 -14.92 -14.01
C ALA A 7 8.06 -14.06 -13.06
N ALA A 8 8.32 -12.81 -13.41
CA ALA A 8 9.06 -11.88 -12.57
C ALA A 8 8.21 -11.25 -11.46
N LYS A 9 6.89 -11.47 -11.45
CA LYS A 9 5.94 -10.92 -10.48
C LYS A 9 6.13 -9.42 -10.28
N PRO A 10 5.97 -8.59 -11.32
CA PRO A 10 6.18 -7.15 -11.20
C PRO A 10 5.17 -6.54 -10.24
N ALA A 11 5.62 -5.58 -9.43
CA ALA A 11 4.76 -4.94 -8.46
C ALA A 11 5.15 -3.47 -8.25
N LEU A 12 4.15 -2.64 -7.99
CA LEU A 12 4.30 -1.28 -7.50
C LEU A 12 3.52 -1.18 -6.19
N LEU A 13 4.22 -1.14 -5.07
CA LEU A 13 3.63 -1.13 -3.75
C LEU A 13 3.98 0.19 -3.05
N VAL A 14 2.96 0.90 -2.59
CA VAL A 14 3.12 2.22 -1.99
C VAL A 14 2.72 2.14 -0.53
N THR A 15 3.60 2.60 0.36
CA THR A 15 3.29 2.69 1.79
C THR A 15 2.51 3.98 2.07
N SER A 16 1.49 3.88 2.90
CA SER A 16 0.66 5.00 3.30
C SER A 16 0.22 4.82 4.76
N SER A 17 -0.88 5.45 5.12
CA SER A 17 -1.42 5.43 6.48
C SER A 17 -2.94 5.34 6.42
N ALA A 18 -3.60 5.52 7.56
CA ALA A 18 -5.07 5.61 7.61
C ALA A 18 -5.62 6.96 7.17
N LEU A 19 -4.78 7.98 6.98
CA LEU A 19 -5.23 9.34 6.63
C LEU A 19 -6.13 9.42 5.40
N PRO A 20 -5.88 8.67 4.31
CA PRO A 20 -6.76 8.71 3.14
C PRO A 20 -8.17 8.19 3.41
N LEU A 21 -8.33 7.34 4.42
CA LEU A 21 -9.58 6.67 4.77
C LEU A 21 -10.26 7.33 5.97
N GLU A 22 -9.46 7.83 6.91
CA GLU A 22 -9.93 8.46 8.15
C GLU A 22 -9.21 9.81 8.33
N PRO A 23 -9.72 10.88 7.73
CA PRO A 23 -9.03 12.18 7.78
C PRO A 23 -8.96 12.73 9.20
N ILE A 24 -7.83 13.37 9.50
CA ILE A 24 -7.59 14.07 10.75
C ILE A 24 -7.57 15.56 10.43
N PRO A 25 -8.53 16.36 10.92
CA PRO A 25 -8.63 17.78 10.57
C PRO A 25 -7.36 18.59 10.82
N GLN A 26 -6.61 18.25 11.88
CA GLN A 26 -5.35 18.93 12.20
C GLN A 26 -4.25 18.65 11.15
N LEU A 27 -4.41 17.60 10.34
CA LEU A 27 -3.49 17.20 9.30
C LEU A 27 -4.18 17.25 7.93
N PHE A 28 -5.08 18.21 7.75
CA PHE A 28 -5.95 18.16 6.59
C PHE A 28 -5.20 18.27 5.26
N ALA A 29 -4.13 19.08 5.18
CA ALA A 29 -3.31 19.17 3.97
C ALA A 29 -2.63 17.82 3.65
N LEU A 30 -2.06 17.16 4.66
CA LEU A 30 -1.45 15.85 4.51
C LEU A 30 -2.49 14.79 4.14
N SER A 31 -3.67 14.83 4.79
CA SER A 31 -4.77 13.91 4.48
C SER A 31 -5.21 14.05 3.03
N LEU A 32 -5.33 15.28 2.55
CA LEU A 32 -5.71 15.55 1.16
C LEU A 32 -4.67 15.01 0.17
N VAL A 33 -3.38 15.25 0.43
CA VAL A 33 -2.30 14.76 -0.43
C VAL A 33 -2.26 13.23 -0.44
N LYS A 34 -2.43 12.60 0.72
CA LYS A 34 -2.43 11.14 0.83
C LYS A 34 -3.66 10.53 0.16
N ALA A 35 -4.81 11.19 0.23
CA ALA A 35 -6.01 10.74 -0.47
C ALA A 35 -5.82 10.83 -2.00
N ALA A 36 -5.18 11.89 -2.48
CA ALA A 36 -4.86 12.04 -3.89
C ALA A 36 -3.87 10.95 -4.35
N GLN A 37 -2.86 10.66 -3.54
CA GLN A 37 -1.91 9.58 -3.82
C GLN A 37 -2.63 8.23 -3.93
N ARG A 38 -3.53 7.93 -3.00
CA ARG A 38 -4.30 6.68 -3.02
C ARG A 38 -5.14 6.58 -4.30
N ASN A 39 -5.77 7.66 -4.69
CA ASN A 39 -6.57 7.70 -5.92
C ASN A 39 -5.72 7.41 -7.16
N LEU A 40 -4.53 8.01 -7.23
CA LEU A 40 -3.60 7.77 -8.32
C LEU A 40 -3.17 6.29 -8.36
N VAL A 41 -2.80 5.73 -7.22
CA VAL A 41 -2.36 4.33 -7.16
C VAL A 41 -3.50 3.39 -7.53
N GLN A 42 -4.73 3.70 -7.13
CA GLN A 42 -5.90 2.92 -7.52
C GLN A 42 -6.13 2.96 -9.03
N SER A 43 -5.95 4.12 -9.64
CA SER A 43 -6.05 4.27 -11.09
C SER A 43 -4.99 3.43 -11.81
N LEU A 44 -3.76 3.43 -11.28
CA LEU A 44 -2.69 2.59 -11.82
C LEU A 44 -3.01 1.10 -11.68
N ASN A 45 -3.61 0.71 -10.57
CA ASN A 45 -4.04 -0.67 -10.37
C ASN A 45 -5.08 -1.08 -11.42
N MET A 46 -6.07 -0.24 -11.66
CA MET A 46 -7.10 -0.51 -12.66
C MET A 46 -6.53 -0.63 -14.08
N THR A 47 -5.43 0.08 -14.35
CA THR A 47 -4.78 0.07 -15.66
C THR A 47 -3.85 -1.12 -15.83
N TYR A 48 -3.06 -1.46 -14.82
CA TYR A 48 -1.96 -2.40 -14.95
C TYR A 48 -2.20 -3.77 -14.32
N ALA A 49 -3.17 -3.93 -13.43
CA ALA A 49 -3.48 -5.25 -12.88
C ALA A 49 -3.85 -6.27 -13.97
N PRO A 50 -4.62 -5.90 -15.01
CA PRO A 50 -4.90 -6.83 -16.11
C PRO A 50 -3.65 -7.26 -16.89
N GLU A 51 -2.57 -6.50 -16.78
CA GLU A 51 -1.29 -6.81 -17.44
C GLU A 51 -0.34 -7.59 -16.54
N GLY A 52 -0.82 -8.05 -15.38
CA GLY A 52 -0.03 -8.88 -14.47
C GLY A 52 0.83 -8.10 -13.49
N VAL A 53 0.63 -6.78 -13.35
CA VAL A 53 1.36 -5.97 -12.37
C VAL A 53 0.54 -5.84 -11.09
N HIS A 54 1.12 -6.26 -9.96
CA HIS A 54 0.49 -6.07 -8.66
C HIS A 54 0.72 -4.62 -8.21
N VAL A 55 -0.33 -3.83 -8.23
CA VAL A 55 -0.28 -2.42 -7.80
C VAL A 55 -1.13 -2.29 -6.54
N GLY A 56 -0.55 -1.77 -5.47
CA GLY A 56 -1.32 -1.67 -4.25
C GLY A 56 -0.74 -0.74 -3.19
N VAL A 57 -1.49 -0.60 -2.11
CA VAL A 57 -1.19 0.31 -1.01
C VAL A 57 -1.11 -0.47 0.29
N ILE A 58 -0.06 -0.19 1.08
CA ILE A 58 0.07 -0.71 2.44
C ILE A 58 -0.23 0.45 3.39
N ASN A 59 -1.35 0.36 4.09
CA ASN A 59 -1.74 1.39 5.07
C ASN A 59 -1.26 0.98 6.46
N VAL A 60 -0.26 1.68 6.97
CA VAL A 60 0.20 1.52 8.34
C VAL A 60 -0.62 2.48 9.21
N ALA A 61 -1.55 1.92 9.97
CA ALA A 61 -2.63 2.68 10.61
C ALA A 61 -2.30 3.14 12.04
N GLY A 62 -1.04 3.45 12.30
CA GLY A 62 -0.64 3.93 13.62
C GLY A 62 0.86 4.16 13.72
N ILE A 63 1.33 4.34 14.93
CA ILE A 63 2.73 4.61 15.22
C ILE A 63 3.56 3.36 14.94
N VAL A 64 4.68 3.54 14.24
CA VAL A 64 5.67 2.49 14.00
C VAL A 64 6.75 2.59 15.07
N SER A 65 6.96 1.51 15.81
CA SER A 65 7.96 1.44 16.86
C SER A 65 8.40 -0.01 17.06
N PRO A 66 9.66 -0.27 17.43
CA PRO A 66 10.10 -1.64 17.74
C PRO A 66 9.28 -2.31 18.84
N ASP A 67 8.65 -1.52 19.72
CA ASP A 67 7.87 -2.02 20.85
C ASP A 67 6.40 -2.30 20.50
N GLU A 68 5.95 -1.91 19.31
CA GLU A 68 4.57 -2.15 18.89
C GLU A 68 4.36 -3.62 18.55
N PRO A 69 3.22 -4.24 19.00
CA PRO A 69 2.96 -5.65 18.74
C PRO A 69 2.82 -5.96 17.25
N GLU A 70 2.18 -5.08 16.50
CA GLU A 70 1.91 -5.30 15.07
C GLU A 70 2.67 -4.33 14.18
N ARG A 71 2.80 -3.07 14.58
CA ARG A 71 3.43 -2.01 13.78
C ARG A 71 4.89 -1.84 14.08
N ASN A 72 5.60 -2.93 14.33
CA ASN A 72 7.05 -2.91 14.36
C ASN A 72 7.60 -3.16 12.95
N PRO A 73 8.80 -2.68 12.63
CA PRO A 73 9.35 -2.80 11.29
C PRO A 73 9.42 -4.23 10.76
N ALA A 74 9.76 -5.18 11.61
CA ALA A 74 9.89 -6.58 11.22
C ALA A 74 8.54 -7.18 10.82
N ASN A 75 7.48 -6.90 11.58
CA ASN A 75 6.15 -7.41 11.28
C ASN A 75 5.56 -6.75 10.04
N ILE A 76 5.77 -5.44 9.88
CA ILE A 76 5.33 -4.71 8.69
C ILE A 76 5.99 -5.31 7.44
N ALA A 77 7.29 -5.56 7.50
CA ALA A 77 8.02 -6.16 6.39
C ALA A 77 7.49 -7.58 6.09
N ALA A 78 7.26 -8.39 7.11
CA ALA A 78 6.76 -9.75 6.96
C ALA A 78 5.36 -9.75 6.33
N LYS A 79 4.47 -8.89 6.79
CA LYS A 79 3.10 -8.75 6.25
C LYS A 79 3.11 -8.25 4.81
N THR A 80 3.98 -7.31 4.51
CA THR A 80 4.14 -6.78 3.15
C THR A 80 4.63 -7.87 2.20
N TRP A 81 5.60 -8.66 2.63
CA TRP A 81 6.13 -9.76 1.82
C TRP A 81 5.09 -10.83 1.56
N GLU A 82 4.34 -11.24 2.60
CA GLU A 82 3.26 -12.20 2.46
C GLU A 82 2.21 -11.72 1.45
N TRP A 83 1.81 -10.47 1.55
CA TRP A 83 0.85 -9.87 0.64
C TRP A 83 1.39 -9.82 -0.79
N PHE A 84 2.67 -9.48 -0.97
CA PHE A 84 3.31 -9.49 -2.27
C PHE A 84 3.31 -10.89 -2.89
N GLU A 85 3.61 -11.91 -2.09
CA GLU A 85 3.73 -13.27 -2.62
C GLU A 85 2.37 -13.93 -2.92
N THR A 86 1.40 -13.76 -2.06
CA THR A 86 0.15 -14.54 -2.12
C THR A 86 -1.10 -13.70 -2.29
N GLY A 87 -1.07 -12.44 -1.90
CA GLY A 87 -2.22 -11.55 -1.97
C GLY A 87 -2.44 -10.97 -3.35
N LYS A 88 -3.69 -10.57 -3.60
CA LYS A 88 -4.06 -9.88 -4.84
C LYS A 88 -4.84 -8.61 -4.56
N GLU A 89 -5.08 -8.33 -3.30
CA GLU A 89 -5.83 -7.17 -2.88
C GLU A 89 -5.08 -5.89 -3.25
N PHE A 90 -5.83 -4.86 -3.58
CA PHE A 90 -5.28 -3.53 -3.84
C PHE A 90 -4.69 -2.91 -2.58
N GLU A 91 -5.28 -3.20 -1.42
CA GLU A 91 -4.94 -2.49 -0.18
C GLU A 91 -4.86 -3.46 0.99
N VAL A 92 -3.86 -3.27 1.83
CA VAL A 92 -3.73 -4.00 3.08
C VAL A 92 -3.52 -3.00 4.22
N VAL A 93 -4.09 -3.27 5.39
CA VAL A 93 -3.99 -2.42 6.57
C VAL A 93 -3.24 -3.19 7.66
N ILE A 94 -2.24 -2.53 8.23
CA ILE A 94 -1.44 -3.09 9.33
C ILE A 94 -1.58 -2.24 10.58
#